data_77e6a9cb2537e3d75d8595ca828ec9d2
#
_entry.id   77e6a9cb2537e3d75d8595ca828ec9d2
#
_cell.length_a   1.000
_cell.length_b   1.000
_cell.length_c   1.000
_cell.angle_alpha   90.00
_cell.angle_beta   90.00
_cell.angle_gamma   90.00
#
_symmetry.space_group_name_H-M   'P 1'
#
loop_
_entity.id
_entity.type
_entity.pdbx_description
1 polymer ?
#
loop_
_entity_poly.entity_id
_entity_poly.type
_entity_poly.pdbx_seq_one_letter_code
_entity_poly.pdbx_strand_id
1 'polypeptide(L)'
;MKVWIDQDLCTGDGLCEEIAPAVFFGQDDGLFYVKETADNYGEEKLFDGTNNPAGSEGLARVPDNLIESVIESAEECPGECIFREA
;
A
#
# COMPACT_ATOMS: atom_id res chain seq x y z
N MET A 1 6.03 -8.20 -7.98
CA MET A 1 5.94 -8.07 -6.52
C MET A 1 4.56 -7.60 -6.15
N LYS A 2 4.03 -8.09 -5.05
CA LYS A 2 2.75 -7.64 -4.49
C LYS A 2 2.99 -7.11 -3.09
N VAL A 3 2.13 -6.20 -2.64
CA VAL A 3 2.28 -5.54 -1.35
C VAL A 3 0.93 -5.43 -0.65
N TRP A 4 0.96 -5.48 0.68
CA TRP A 4 -0.23 -5.26 1.50
C TRP A 4 0.16 -4.62 2.82
N ILE A 5 -0.80 -3.98 3.46
CA ILE A 5 -0.60 -3.35 4.78
C ILE A 5 -1.47 -4.06 5.81
N ASP A 6 -0.88 -4.38 6.96
CA ASP A 6 -1.61 -4.88 8.12
C ASP A 6 -2.14 -3.67 8.89
N GLN A 7 -3.45 -3.43 8.80
CA GLN A 7 -4.05 -2.26 9.44
C GLN A 7 -3.98 -2.31 10.96
N ASP A 8 -3.84 -3.49 11.54
CA ASP A 8 -3.69 -3.62 13.01
C ASP A 8 -2.33 -3.09 13.48
N LEU A 9 -1.34 -3.07 12.60
CA LEU A 9 0.01 -2.58 12.91
C LEU A 9 0.26 -1.17 12.39
N CYS A 10 -0.60 -0.65 11.52
CA CYS A 10 -0.41 0.65 10.90
C CYS A 10 -0.51 1.76 11.92
N THR A 11 0.50 2.64 11.94
CA THR A 11 0.57 3.75 12.89
C THR A 11 -0.04 5.04 12.35
N GLY A 12 -0.38 5.09 11.06
CA GLY A 12 -0.99 6.27 10.46
C GLY A 12 -0.03 7.41 10.20
N ASP A 13 1.28 7.16 10.14
CA ASP A 13 2.28 8.21 9.95
C ASP A 13 2.28 8.83 8.56
N GLY A 14 1.84 8.09 7.54
CA GLY A 14 1.77 8.62 6.19
C GLY A 14 3.06 8.58 5.40
N LEU A 15 4.14 8.07 5.96
CA LEU A 15 5.43 8.02 5.26
C LEU A 15 5.35 7.18 3.97
N CYS A 16 4.59 6.09 4.00
CA CYS A 16 4.44 5.23 2.82
C CYS A 16 3.80 5.98 1.66
N GLU A 17 2.79 6.79 1.92
CA GLU A 17 2.15 7.59 0.88
C GLU A 17 3.08 8.69 0.36
N GLU A 18 3.88 9.28 1.23
CA GLU A 18 4.85 10.29 0.80
C GLU A 18 5.92 9.70 -0.14
N ILE A 19 6.35 8.48 0.15
CA ILE A 19 7.40 7.82 -0.63
C ILE A 19 6.83 7.18 -1.90
N ALA A 20 5.66 6.54 -1.81
CA ALA A 20 5.05 5.82 -2.93
C ALA A 20 3.56 6.14 -3.06
N PRO A 21 3.21 7.37 -3.47
CA PRO A 21 1.81 7.79 -3.54
C PRO A 21 0.98 7.03 -4.57
N ALA A 22 1.61 6.37 -5.54
CA ALA A 22 0.90 5.56 -6.52
C ALA A 22 0.50 4.19 -5.99
N VAL A 23 1.01 3.78 -4.83
CA VAL A 23 0.77 2.46 -4.25
C VAL A 23 0.01 2.54 -2.92
N PHE A 24 0.21 3.58 -2.15
CA PHE A 24 -0.36 3.73 -0.82
C PHE A 24 -1.26 4.97 -0.72
N PHE A 25 -2.32 4.87 0.06
CA PHE A 25 -3.20 6.01 0.32
C PHE A 25 -3.79 5.92 1.72
N GLY A 26 -4.13 7.08 2.28
CA GLY A 26 -4.76 7.16 3.60
C GLY A 26 -6.26 7.29 3.49
N GLN A 27 -6.97 6.77 4.48
CA GLN A 27 -8.41 6.90 4.60
C GLN A 27 -8.80 7.69 5.85
N ASP A 28 -10.07 8.00 5.98
CA ASP A 28 -10.61 8.79 7.08
C ASP A 28 -10.45 8.12 8.45
N ASP A 29 -10.22 6.81 8.48
CA ASP A 29 -9.98 6.07 9.71
C ASP A 29 -8.57 6.29 10.27
N GLY A 30 -7.73 7.06 9.58
CA GLY A 30 -6.36 7.33 9.99
C GLY A 30 -5.36 6.24 9.64
N LEU A 31 -5.80 5.22 8.91
CA LEU A 31 -4.95 4.11 8.51
C LEU A 31 -4.62 4.20 7.02
N PHE A 32 -3.58 3.49 6.61
CA PHE A 32 -3.13 3.47 5.22
C PHE A 32 -3.41 2.12 4.56
N TYR A 33 -3.60 2.15 3.27
CA TYR A 33 -4.04 1.01 2.46
C TYR A 33 -3.27 1.01 1.15
N VAL A 34 -3.35 -0.09 0.40
CA VAL A 34 -2.67 -0.21 -0.89
C VAL A 34 -3.65 -0.06 -2.04
N LYS A 35 -3.13 0.33 -3.20
CA LYS A 35 -3.94 0.49 -4.41
C LYS A 35 -3.14 0.19 -5.66
N GLU A 36 -3.87 -0.01 -6.76
CA GLU A 36 -3.32 -0.07 -8.11
C GLU A 36 -3.89 1.11 -8.89
N THR A 37 -3.06 1.86 -9.59
CA THR A 37 -3.51 3.06 -10.30
C THR A 37 -3.80 2.77 -11.76
N ALA A 38 -4.69 3.59 -12.34
CA ALA A 38 -5.06 3.50 -13.76
C ALA A 38 -3.85 3.70 -14.67
N ASP A 39 -2.91 4.55 -14.28
CA ASP A 39 -1.70 4.83 -15.06
C ASP A 39 -0.87 3.57 -15.29
N ASN A 40 -0.87 2.64 -14.35
CA ASN A 40 -0.07 1.43 -14.44
C ASN A 40 -0.85 0.20 -14.89
N TYR A 41 -2.16 0.15 -14.60
CA TYR A 41 -2.95 -1.07 -14.80
C TYR A 41 -4.26 -0.85 -15.56
N GLY A 42 -4.46 0.35 -16.09
CA GLY A 42 -5.64 0.66 -16.89
C GLY A 42 -6.90 1.01 -16.10
N GLU A 43 -6.94 0.68 -14.81
CA GLU A 43 -8.05 1.05 -13.93
C GLU A 43 -7.54 1.19 -12.49
N GLU A 44 -8.21 2.01 -11.71
CA GLU A 44 -7.87 2.17 -10.30
C GLU A 44 -8.55 1.08 -9.48
N LYS A 45 -7.78 0.47 -8.58
CA LYS A 45 -8.29 -0.57 -7.69
C LYS A 45 -7.82 -0.26 -6.28
N LEU A 46 -8.76 0.05 -5.40
CA LEU A 46 -8.47 0.40 -4.02
C LEU A 46 -8.76 -0.79 -3.11
N PHE A 47 -7.74 -1.20 -2.35
CA PHE A 47 -7.88 -2.28 -1.37
C PHE A 47 -8.20 -1.69 0.00
N ASP A 48 -9.37 -1.08 0.09
CA ASP A 48 -9.79 -0.27 1.23
C ASP A 48 -10.67 -1.02 2.24
N GLY A 49 -10.91 -2.30 2.01
CA GLY A 49 -11.78 -3.09 2.86
C GLY A 49 -13.26 -2.97 2.51
N THR A 50 -13.62 -2.08 1.60
CA THR A 50 -15.00 -1.87 1.15
C THR A 50 -15.17 -2.33 -0.31
N ASN A 51 -14.38 -1.77 -1.22
CA ASN A 51 -14.43 -2.14 -2.64
C ASN A 51 -13.65 -3.42 -2.92
N ASN A 52 -12.55 -3.62 -2.22
CA ASN A 52 -11.70 -4.81 -2.29
C ASN A 52 -11.20 -5.12 -0.90
N PRO A 53 -10.84 -6.38 -0.61
CA PRO A 53 -10.33 -6.72 0.72
C PRO A 53 -9.09 -5.92 1.09
N ALA A 54 -8.92 -5.64 2.37
CA ALA A 54 -7.71 -5.02 2.91
C ALA A 54 -6.88 -6.07 3.64
N GLY A 55 -5.67 -5.71 4.06
CA GLY A 55 -4.77 -6.61 4.77
C GLY A 55 -4.19 -7.68 3.86
N SER A 56 -3.96 -8.86 4.39
CA SER A 56 -3.28 -9.95 3.68
C SER A 56 -4.03 -10.46 2.45
N GLU A 57 -5.31 -10.15 2.33
CA GLU A 57 -6.12 -10.50 1.17
C GLU A 57 -6.18 -9.39 0.13
N GLY A 58 -5.70 -8.19 0.47
CA GLY A 58 -5.68 -7.03 -0.40
C GLY A 58 -4.31 -6.78 -1.00
N LEU A 59 -3.85 -7.71 -1.82
CA LEU A 59 -2.51 -7.64 -2.43
C LEU A 59 -2.53 -6.79 -3.69
N ALA A 60 -1.88 -5.64 -3.64
CA ALA A 60 -1.73 -4.76 -4.79
C ALA A 60 -0.47 -5.14 -5.58
N ARG A 61 -0.58 -5.15 -6.89
CA ARG A 61 0.57 -5.39 -7.77
C ARG A 61 1.44 -4.13 -7.81
N VAL A 62 2.75 -4.31 -7.78
CA VAL A 62 3.70 -3.20 -7.83
C VAL A 62 4.42 -3.21 -9.17
N PRO A 63 4.32 -2.13 -9.98
CA PRO A 63 5.07 -2.03 -11.22
C PRO A 63 6.56 -1.99 -10.95
N ASP A 64 7.36 -2.49 -11.91
CA ASP A 64 8.81 -2.57 -11.75
C ASP A 64 9.46 -1.24 -11.37
N ASN A 65 8.96 -0.14 -11.92
CA ASN A 65 9.51 1.19 -11.65
C ASN A 65 9.17 1.73 -10.25
N LEU A 66 8.33 1.04 -9.49
CA LEU A 66 7.93 1.46 -8.14
C LEU A 66 8.42 0.50 -7.06
N ILE A 67 9.09 -0.58 -7.42
CA ILE A 67 9.55 -1.59 -6.46
C ILE A 67 10.46 -0.98 -5.40
N GLU A 68 11.43 -0.15 -5.82
CA GLU A 68 12.35 0.48 -4.87
C GLU A 68 11.63 1.41 -3.89
N SER A 69 10.64 2.17 -4.37
CA SER A 69 9.85 3.05 -3.53
C SER A 69 9.04 2.25 -2.49
N VAL A 70 8.50 1.10 -2.89
CA VAL A 70 7.75 0.24 -1.97
C VAL A 70 8.68 -0.37 -0.92
N ILE A 71 9.87 -0.79 -1.31
CA ILE A 71 10.86 -1.32 -0.37
C ILE A 71 11.26 -0.23 0.63
N GLU A 72 11.51 0.98 0.17
CA GLU A 72 11.83 2.12 1.03
C GLU A 72 10.68 2.42 2.00
N SER A 73 9.45 2.40 1.50
CA SER A 73 8.27 2.61 2.34
C SER A 73 8.19 1.59 3.47
N ALA A 74 8.47 0.33 3.16
CA ALA A 74 8.44 -0.75 4.15
C ALA A 74 9.54 -0.56 5.21
N GLU A 75 10.71 -0.10 4.80
CA GLU A 75 11.83 0.13 5.69
C GLU A 75 11.62 1.34 6.61
N GLU A 76 10.96 2.38 6.10
CA GLU A 76 10.72 3.61 6.85
C GLU A 76 9.47 3.56 7.72
N CYS A 77 8.61 2.56 7.56
CA CYS A 77 7.37 2.46 8.32
C CYS A 77 7.66 2.12 9.78
N PRO A 78 7.36 3.03 10.74
CA PRO A 78 7.64 2.75 12.15
C PRO A 78 6.81 1.61 12.74
N GLY A 79 5.64 1.34 12.17
CA GLY A 79 4.79 0.23 12.60
C GLY A 79 5.17 -1.11 12.00
N GLU A 80 6.09 -1.12 11.03
CA GLU A 80 6.51 -2.32 10.31
C GLU A 80 5.30 -3.12 9.79
N CYS A 81 4.32 -2.38 9.24
CA CYS A 81 3.04 -2.94 8.84
C CYS A 81 2.93 -3.26 7.34
N ILE A 82 3.98 -2.98 6.57
CA ILE A 82 3.98 -3.18 5.12
C ILE A 82 4.68 -4.50 4.80
N PHE A 83 3.94 -5.41 4.17
CA PHE A 83 4.43 -6.75 3.82
C PHE A 83 4.48 -6.91 2.30
N ARG A 84 5.48 -7.63 1.82
CA ARG A 84 5.74 -7.82 0.40
C ARG A 84 5.78 -9.30 0.06
N GLU A 85 5.25 -9.64 -1.11
CA GLU A 85 5.31 -10.99 -1.66
C GLU A 85 5.89 -10.93 -3.08
N ALA A 86 6.72 -11.89 -3.38
CA ALA A 86 7.36 -11.94 -4.70
C ALA A 86 6.37 -12.24 -5.85
#